data_40f374df47661a3b55d3b817ee0f8e07
#
_entry.id   40f374df47661a3b55d3b817ee0f8e07
#
_cell.length_a   1.000
_cell.length_b   1.000
_cell.length_c   1.000
_cell.angle_alpha   90.00
_cell.angle_beta   90.00
_cell.angle_gamma   90.00
#
_symmetry.space_group_name_H-M   'P 1'
#
loop_
_entity.id
_entity.type
_entity.pdbx_description
1 polymer ?
#
loop_
_entity_poly.entity_id
_entity_poly.type
_entity_poly.pdbx_seq_one_letter_code
_entity_poly.pdbx_strand_id
1 'polypeptide(L)'
;SGETDEKDESSKIDDLLADVASQDSIAQTNNPILDRIVGQGFQGGPVLAQFNAMDSELIMDYLNQPEVRRLLPPEYRYVRFAWGKPLSEGSVVELFALKSNRDNIAPLSGGVVVDALQTFDQLGNPAVSMQMDSRGSRIWESMTGKAYKDASNIAIVLDDIVYSAPGVSSGAISGGRSEITGNFTLNEAV
;
A
#
# COMPACT_ATOMS: atom_id res chain seq x y z
N SER A 1 3.58 -37.04 59.88
CA SER A 1 2.89 -37.44 58.65
C SER A 1 2.38 -36.20 57.96
N GLY A 2 3.17 -35.60 57.10
CA GLY A 2 2.79 -34.36 56.41
C GLY A 2 3.89 -33.78 55.54
N GLU A 3 4.68 -34.62 54.85
CA GLU A 3 5.81 -34.15 54.01
C GLU A 3 5.90 -34.83 52.63
N THR A 4 4.84 -35.46 52.15
CA THR A 4 4.87 -36.19 50.87
C THR A 4 3.99 -35.62 49.79
N ASP A 5 3.11 -34.62 50.05
CA ASP A 5 2.19 -34.09 49.04
C ASP A 5 2.70 -32.82 48.30
N GLU A 6 3.62 -32.03 48.87
CA GLU A 6 4.12 -30.82 48.20
C GLU A 6 5.15 -31.06 47.08
N LYS A 7 5.84 -32.20 47.08
CA LYS A 7 6.81 -32.54 46.03
C LYS A 7 6.16 -33.02 44.72
N ASP A 8 4.97 -33.59 44.81
CA ASP A 8 4.28 -34.15 43.63
C ASP A 8 3.50 -33.09 42.83
N GLU A 9 3.06 -32.01 43.51
CA GLU A 9 2.41 -30.87 42.80
C GLU A 9 3.42 -29.96 42.10
N SER A 10 4.61 -29.73 42.68
CA SER A 10 5.66 -28.94 42.05
C SER A 10 6.17 -29.62 40.76
N SER A 11 6.32 -30.94 40.74
CA SER A 11 6.71 -31.71 39.56
C SER A 11 5.67 -31.64 38.44
N LYS A 12 4.38 -31.65 38.77
CA LYS A 12 3.29 -31.51 37.77
C LYS A 12 3.20 -30.11 37.18
N ILE A 13 3.52 -29.09 37.97
CA ILE A 13 3.56 -27.69 37.47
C ILE A 13 4.76 -27.48 36.53
N ASP A 14 5.92 -28.05 36.87
CA ASP A 14 7.10 -27.99 36.02
C ASP A 14 6.91 -28.77 34.71
N ASP A 15 6.22 -29.91 34.73
CA ASP A 15 5.86 -30.67 33.53
C ASP A 15 4.84 -29.92 32.65
N LEU A 16 3.86 -29.23 33.26
CA LEU A 16 2.88 -28.41 32.55
C LEU A 16 3.53 -27.15 31.95
N LEU A 17 4.48 -26.54 32.66
CA LEU A 17 5.24 -25.38 32.13
C LEU A 17 6.20 -25.80 31.02
N ALA A 18 6.78 -26.99 31.08
CA ALA A 18 7.60 -27.54 30.01
C ALA A 18 6.76 -27.91 28.78
N ASP A 19 5.53 -28.38 28.97
CA ASP A 19 4.59 -28.68 27.88
C ASP A 19 4.04 -27.39 27.24
N VAL A 20 3.77 -26.33 28.01
CA VAL A 20 3.42 -24.99 27.52
C VAL A 20 4.60 -24.36 26.82
N ALA A 21 5.82 -24.48 27.35
CA ALA A 21 7.03 -23.95 26.68
C ALA A 21 7.39 -24.72 25.41
N SER A 22 7.00 -25.99 25.28
CA SER A 22 7.14 -26.80 24.06
C SER A 22 5.98 -26.59 23.08
N GLN A 23 4.82 -26.10 23.51
CA GLN A 23 3.72 -25.67 22.63
C GLN A 23 3.91 -24.22 22.16
N ASP A 24 4.73 -23.41 22.82
CA ASP A 24 5.23 -22.10 22.34
C ASP A 24 6.40 -22.24 21.34
N SER A 25 6.73 -23.41 20.89
CA SER A 25 7.18 -23.60 19.51
C SER A 25 5.99 -23.27 18.61
N ILE A 26 5.65 -21.99 18.53
CA ILE A 26 4.93 -21.41 17.40
C ILE A 26 5.66 -22.01 16.22
N ALA A 27 5.03 -22.98 15.54
CA ALA A 27 5.45 -23.35 14.21
C ALA A 27 5.71 -22.02 13.53
N GLN A 28 6.96 -21.72 13.20
CA GLN A 28 7.30 -20.58 12.38
C GLN A 28 6.48 -20.83 11.12
N THR A 29 5.28 -20.27 11.10
CA THR A 29 4.47 -20.24 9.90
C THR A 29 5.28 -19.39 8.95
N ASN A 30 6.08 -20.08 8.15
CA ASN A 30 6.91 -19.48 7.11
C ASN A 30 5.95 -18.69 6.24
N ASN A 31 5.80 -17.40 6.53
CA ASN A 31 4.88 -16.54 5.80
C ASN A 31 5.65 -15.98 4.60
N PRO A 32 5.35 -16.45 3.39
CA PRO A 32 6.15 -16.12 2.21
C PRO A 32 6.18 -14.62 1.89
N ILE A 33 5.25 -13.84 2.43
CA ILE A 33 5.23 -12.39 2.28
C ILE A 33 5.94 -11.71 3.45
N LEU A 34 5.55 -12.01 4.69
CA LEU A 34 6.06 -11.31 5.87
C LEU A 34 7.57 -11.46 6.02
N ASP A 35 8.11 -12.64 5.70
CA ASP A 35 9.54 -12.93 5.81
C ASP A 35 10.39 -12.17 4.77
N ARG A 36 9.75 -11.55 3.75
CA ARG A 36 10.42 -10.79 2.69
C ARG A 36 10.27 -9.28 2.81
N ILE A 37 9.55 -8.81 3.83
CA ILE A 37 9.40 -7.38 4.08
C ILE A 37 10.75 -6.81 4.51
N VAL A 38 11.27 -5.84 3.74
CA VAL A 38 12.52 -5.12 4.05
C VAL A 38 12.26 -3.75 4.67
N GLY A 39 11.03 -3.24 4.56
CA GLY A 39 10.60 -2.00 5.17
C GLY A 39 9.07 -1.92 5.26
N GLN A 40 8.58 -1.12 6.17
CA GLN A 40 7.15 -0.89 6.36
C GLN A 40 6.78 0.53 5.96
N GLY A 41 5.58 0.69 5.39
CA GLY A 41 4.98 2.01 5.22
C GLY A 41 4.64 2.64 6.59
N PHE A 42 4.52 3.94 6.64
CA PHE A 42 4.05 4.61 7.86
C PHE A 42 2.54 4.39 8.04
N GLN A 43 2.11 4.35 9.29
CA GLN A 43 0.71 4.13 9.62
C GLN A 43 -0.20 5.21 9.00
N GLY A 44 -1.21 4.78 8.24
CA GLY A 44 -2.10 5.68 7.50
C GLY A 44 -1.56 6.16 6.17
N GLY A 45 -0.35 5.74 5.78
CA GLY A 45 0.23 6.00 4.46
C GLY A 45 -0.28 5.05 3.39
N PRO A 46 0.01 5.34 2.11
CA PRO A 46 -0.44 4.55 0.98
C PRO A 46 0.36 3.27 0.75
N VAL A 47 1.57 3.18 1.29
CA VAL A 47 2.50 2.05 1.12
C VAL A 47 2.19 0.97 2.14
N LEU A 48 1.93 -0.25 1.70
CA LEU A 48 1.71 -1.39 2.59
C LEU A 48 3.01 -1.89 3.20
N ALA A 49 4.00 -2.14 2.35
CA ALA A 49 5.32 -2.62 2.74
C ALA A 49 6.32 -2.41 1.59
N GLN A 50 7.60 -2.57 1.89
CA GLN A 50 8.70 -2.51 0.93
C GLN A 50 9.34 -3.89 0.82
N PHE A 51 9.75 -4.24 -0.41
CA PHE A 51 10.31 -5.54 -0.75
C PHE A 51 11.53 -5.39 -1.65
N ASN A 52 12.36 -6.43 -1.72
CA ASN A 52 13.37 -6.49 -2.76
C ASN A 52 12.70 -6.65 -4.13
N ALA A 53 13.17 -5.92 -5.13
CA ALA A 53 12.61 -5.96 -6.49
C ALA A 53 12.64 -7.37 -7.09
N MET A 54 13.62 -8.20 -6.74
CA MET A 54 13.73 -9.58 -7.20
C MET A 54 12.61 -10.50 -6.67
N ASP A 55 11.97 -10.14 -5.56
CA ASP A 55 10.86 -10.90 -4.97
C ASP A 55 9.49 -10.45 -5.51
N SER A 56 9.43 -9.39 -6.31
CA SER A 56 8.18 -8.73 -6.73
C SER A 56 7.22 -9.66 -7.48
N GLU A 57 7.72 -10.50 -8.38
CA GLU A 57 6.91 -11.46 -9.14
C GLU A 57 6.31 -12.52 -8.22
N LEU A 58 7.13 -13.13 -7.37
CA LEU A 58 6.70 -14.15 -6.40
C LEU A 58 5.62 -13.61 -5.45
N ILE A 59 5.80 -12.40 -4.93
CA ILE A 59 4.84 -11.77 -4.01
C ILE A 59 3.54 -11.47 -4.74
N MET A 60 3.59 -10.94 -5.96
CA MET A 60 2.40 -10.63 -6.74
C MET A 60 1.62 -11.90 -7.10
N ASP A 61 2.30 -12.97 -7.47
CA ASP A 61 1.69 -14.28 -7.75
C ASP A 61 0.98 -14.81 -6.50
N TYR A 62 1.63 -14.71 -5.34
CA TYR A 62 1.04 -15.15 -4.07
C TYR A 62 -0.21 -14.33 -3.71
N LEU A 63 -0.15 -12.99 -3.81
CA LEU A 63 -1.28 -12.09 -3.51
C LEU A 63 -2.48 -12.29 -4.46
N ASN A 64 -2.24 -12.78 -5.66
CA ASN A 64 -3.28 -13.03 -6.66
C ASN A 64 -3.84 -14.45 -6.62
N GLN A 65 -3.33 -15.34 -5.76
CA GLN A 65 -3.89 -16.68 -5.58
C GLN A 65 -5.37 -16.60 -5.13
N PRO A 66 -6.26 -17.43 -5.69
CA PRO A 66 -7.68 -17.40 -5.33
C PRO A 66 -7.94 -17.61 -3.84
N GLU A 67 -7.12 -18.43 -3.19
CA GLU A 67 -7.19 -18.73 -1.76
C GLU A 67 -6.89 -17.47 -0.94
N VAL A 68 -5.84 -16.74 -1.28
CA VAL A 68 -5.42 -15.49 -0.61
C VAL A 68 -6.46 -14.40 -0.87
N ARG A 69 -6.96 -14.29 -2.10
CA ARG A 69 -8.00 -13.32 -2.47
C ARG A 69 -9.31 -13.53 -1.71
N ARG A 70 -9.66 -14.77 -1.35
CA ARG A 70 -10.86 -15.10 -0.55
C ARG A 70 -10.74 -14.69 0.91
N LEU A 71 -9.51 -14.50 1.43
CA LEU A 71 -9.28 -14.04 2.80
C LEU A 71 -9.51 -12.53 2.95
N LEU A 72 -9.56 -11.78 1.85
CA LEU A 72 -9.81 -10.35 1.90
C LEU A 72 -11.25 -10.05 2.35
N PRO A 73 -11.45 -9.02 3.20
CA PRO A 73 -12.77 -8.54 3.54
C PRO A 73 -13.58 -8.18 2.28
N PRO A 74 -14.92 -8.30 2.32
CA PRO A 74 -15.80 -8.06 1.15
C PRO A 74 -15.60 -6.69 0.49
N GLU A 75 -15.27 -5.66 1.25
CA GLU A 75 -14.99 -4.30 0.78
C GLU A 75 -13.71 -4.19 -0.04
N TYR A 76 -12.77 -5.14 0.13
CA TYR A 76 -11.50 -5.21 -0.59
C TYR A 76 -11.46 -6.29 -1.68
N ARG A 77 -12.58 -6.94 -1.97
CA ARG A 77 -12.64 -8.02 -2.99
C ARG A 77 -12.11 -7.61 -4.38
N TYR A 78 -12.20 -6.32 -4.70
CA TYR A 78 -11.71 -5.76 -5.96
C TYR A 78 -10.40 -4.97 -5.79
N VAL A 79 -9.72 -5.12 -4.65
CA VAL A 79 -8.43 -4.47 -4.47
C VAL A 79 -7.46 -4.94 -5.56
N ARG A 80 -6.69 -4.02 -6.10
CA ARG A 80 -5.60 -4.29 -7.02
C ARG A 80 -4.29 -4.00 -6.30
N PHE A 81 -3.41 -4.98 -6.24
CA PHE A 81 -2.06 -4.76 -5.78
C PHE A 81 -1.22 -4.22 -6.93
N ALA A 82 -0.38 -3.26 -6.68
CA ALA A 82 0.52 -2.66 -7.66
C ALA A 82 1.85 -2.29 -7.02
N TRP A 83 2.90 -2.38 -7.80
CA TRP A 83 4.23 -1.94 -7.38
C TRP A 83 4.40 -0.44 -7.62
N GLY A 84 5.13 0.22 -6.72
CA GLY A 84 5.69 1.52 -6.98
C GLY A 84 6.90 1.45 -7.90
N LYS A 85 7.32 2.59 -8.43
CA LYS A 85 8.60 2.68 -9.13
C LYS A 85 9.73 2.27 -8.17
N PRO A 86 10.80 1.64 -8.66
CA PRO A 86 11.94 1.30 -7.83
C PRO A 86 12.51 2.53 -7.10
N LEU A 87 12.79 2.38 -5.83
CA LEU A 87 13.50 3.38 -5.05
C LEU A 87 14.98 3.46 -5.47
N SER A 88 15.74 4.34 -4.84
CA SER A 88 17.16 4.56 -5.15
C SER A 88 17.90 3.24 -5.36
N GLU A 89 18.70 3.15 -6.44
CA GLU A 89 19.47 1.98 -6.87
C GLU A 89 18.67 0.79 -7.41
N GLY A 90 17.33 0.90 -7.52
CA GLY A 90 16.50 -0.11 -8.18
C GLY A 90 16.32 -1.43 -7.43
N SER A 91 16.82 -1.55 -6.18
CA SER A 91 16.78 -2.80 -5.41
C SER A 91 15.53 -2.98 -4.57
N VAL A 92 14.81 -1.90 -4.25
CA VAL A 92 13.63 -1.92 -3.38
C VAL A 92 12.43 -1.33 -4.11
N VAL A 93 11.28 -2.00 -3.95
CA VAL A 93 9.98 -1.57 -4.50
C VAL A 93 8.94 -1.48 -3.40
N GLU A 94 8.00 -0.57 -3.54
CA GLU A 94 6.90 -0.36 -2.62
C GLU A 94 5.63 -1.06 -3.11
N LEU A 95 4.93 -1.73 -2.22
CA LEU A 95 3.65 -2.38 -2.51
C LEU A 95 2.49 -1.47 -2.13
N PHE A 96 1.56 -1.29 -3.06
CA PHE A 96 0.34 -0.51 -2.87
C PHE A 96 -0.90 -1.39 -3.01
N ALA A 97 -1.97 -1.05 -2.25
CA ALA A 97 -3.30 -1.60 -2.42
C ALA A 97 -4.23 -0.52 -2.98
N LEU A 98 -4.62 -0.67 -4.22
CA LEU A 98 -5.47 0.28 -4.93
C LEU A 98 -6.93 -0.15 -4.82
N LYS A 99 -7.82 0.75 -4.42
CA LYS A 99 -9.26 0.53 -4.53
C LYS A 99 -9.61 0.44 -6.02
N SER A 100 -10.20 -0.66 -6.42
CA SER A 100 -10.65 -0.88 -7.78
C SER A 100 -12.14 -1.26 -7.81
N ASN A 101 -12.67 -1.48 -8.99
CA ASN A 101 -14.03 -1.95 -9.25
C ASN A 101 -13.98 -3.29 -10.00
N ARG A 102 -15.17 -3.86 -10.26
CA ARG A 102 -15.29 -5.16 -10.94
C ARG A 102 -14.58 -5.19 -12.29
N ASP A 103 -14.58 -4.08 -13.01
CA ASP A 103 -14.06 -3.99 -14.38
C ASP A 103 -12.58 -3.54 -14.42
N ASN A 104 -11.99 -3.29 -13.25
CA ASN A 104 -10.63 -2.78 -13.06
C ASN A 104 -10.34 -1.50 -13.86
N ILE A 105 -11.35 -0.62 -13.97
CA ILE A 105 -11.24 0.64 -14.71
C ILE A 105 -10.98 1.78 -13.72
N ALA A 106 -9.93 2.56 -13.98
CA ALA A 106 -9.64 3.76 -13.20
C ALA A 106 -10.79 4.78 -13.33
N PRO A 107 -11.21 5.42 -12.22
CA PRO A 107 -12.26 6.46 -12.27
C PRO A 107 -11.89 7.63 -13.17
N LEU A 108 -10.61 7.97 -13.25
CA LEU A 108 -10.06 9.00 -14.10
C LEU A 108 -8.96 8.37 -14.98
N SER A 109 -9.08 8.52 -16.28
CA SER A 109 -8.04 8.12 -17.24
C SER A 109 -7.24 9.31 -17.70
N GLY A 110 -6.00 9.10 -18.17
CA GLY A 110 -5.15 10.14 -18.72
C GLY A 110 -5.76 10.90 -19.92
N GLY A 111 -6.72 10.30 -20.61
CA GLY A 111 -7.38 10.92 -21.78
C GLY A 111 -8.20 12.17 -21.47
N VAL A 112 -8.46 12.52 -20.20
CA VAL A 112 -9.11 13.77 -19.81
C VAL A 112 -8.11 14.87 -19.45
N VAL A 113 -6.81 14.57 -19.43
CA VAL A 113 -5.75 15.55 -19.21
C VAL A 113 -5.48 16.23 -20.56
N VAL A 114 -5.70 17.54 -20.62
CA VAL A 114 -5.54 18.33 -21.86
C VAL A 114 -4.22 19.08 -21.90
N ASP A 115 -3.59 19.25 -20.74
CA ASP A 115 -2.28 19.87 -20.61
C ASP A 115 -1.57 19.37 -19.36
N ALA A 116 -0.27 19.12 -19.44
CA ALA A 116 0.58 18.73 -18.34
C ALA A 116 1.96 19.38 -18.49
N LEU A 117 2.42 20.04 -17.43
CA LEU A 117 3.67 20.79 -17.44
C LEU A 117 4.46 20.48 -16.17
N GLN A 118 5.76 20.31 -16.36
CA GLN A 118 6.69 20.28 -15.24
C GLN A 118 6.67 21.65 -14.53
N THR A 119 6.65 21.59 -13.21
CA THR A 119 6.72 22.77 -12.35
C THR A 119 7.54 22.47 -11.10
N PHE A 120 7.56 23.39 -10.16
CA PHE A 120 8.17 23.21 -8.86
C PHE A 120 7.15 23.56 -7.79
N ASP A 121 7.13 22.78 -6.72
CA ASP A 121 6.32 23.07 -5.54
C ASP A 121 6.88 24.29 -4.76
N GLN A 122 6.19 24.68 -3.69
CA GLN A 122 6.61 25.84 -2.87
C GLN A 122 7.97 25.65 -2.18
N LEU A 123 8.46 24.42 -2.08
CA LEU A 123 9.75 24.07 -1.50
C LEU A 123 10.85 23.91 -2.57
N GLY A 124 10.50 24.08 -3.85
CA GLY A 124 11.43 23.92 -4.97
C GLY A 124 11.63 22.48 -5.43
N ASN A 125 10.81 21.54 -4.99
CA ASN A 125 10.86 20.17 -5.48
C ASN A 125 10.12 20.04 -6.82
N PRO A 126 10.54 19.12 -7.70
CA PRO A 126 9.84 18.87 -8.95
C PRO A 126 8.39 18.46 -8.71
N ALA A 127 7.48 19.05 -9.48
CA ALA A 127 6.07 18.79 -9.44
C ALA A 127 5.49 18.77 -10.86
N VAL A 128 4.30 18.23 -11.03
CA VAL A 128 3.57 18.21 -12.30
C VAL A 128 2.28 19.00 -12.13
N SER A 129 2.16 20.10 -12.89
CA SER A 129 0.90 20.82 -13.04
C SER A 129 0.11 20.19 -14.18
N MET A 130 -1.14 19.84 -13.94
CA MET A 130 -2.02 19.29 -14.96
C MET A 130 -3.31 20.06 -15.07
N GLN A 131 -3.85 20.15 -16.30
CA GLN A 131 -5.14 20.70 -16.61
C GLN A 131 -6.02 19.63 -17.24
N MET A 132 -7.24 19.51 -16.75
CA MET A 132 -8.24 18.54 -17.22
C MET A 132 -9.34 19.23 -18.00
N ASP A 133 -9.99 18.48 -18.88
CA ASP A 133 -11.23 18.90 -19.51
C ASP A 133 -12.40 19.01 -18.50
N SER A 134 -13.56 19.45 -18.96
CA SER A 134 -14.73 19.63 -18.11
C SER A 134 -15.24 18.33 -17.49
N ARG A 135 -15.03 17.19 -18.12
CA ARG A 135 -15.41 15.87 -17.60
C ARG A 135 -14.43 15.43 -16.52
N GLY A 136 -13.14 15.50 -16.81
CA GLY A 136 -12.07 15.18 -15.86
C GLY A 136 -12.15 16.05 -14.61
N SER A 137 -12.40 17.36 -14.78
CA SER A 137 -12.55 18.30 -13.67
C SER A 137 -13.62 17.87 -12.66
N ARG A 138 -14.81 17.46 -13.12
CA ARG A 138 -15.89 17.00 -12.23
C ARG A 138 -15.53 15.68 -11.53
N ILE A 139 -14.90 14.74 -12.23
CA ILE A 139 -14.47 13.48 -11.65
C ILE A 139 -13.38 13.74 -10.60
N TRP A 140 -12.41 14.59 -10.94
CA TRP A 140 -11.31 14.95 -10.04
C TRP A 140 -11.80 15.62 -8.76
N GLU A 141 -12.70 16.58 -8.86
CA GLU A 141 -13.35 17.24 -7.72
C GLU A 141 -14.06 16.22 -6.80
N SER A 142 -14.80 15.28 -7.37
CA SER A 142 -15.47 14.21 -6.61
C SER A 142 -14.46 13.28 -5.93
N MET A 143 -13.41 12.87 -6.65
CA MET A 143 -12.36 11.97 -6.14
C MET A 143 -11.57 12.62 -5.01
N THR A 144 -11.12 13.86 -5.19
CA THR A 144 -10.35 14.60 -4.19
C THR A 144 -11.20 14.93 -2.96
N GLY A 145 -12.46 15.30 -3.14
CA GLY A 145 -13.38 15.51 -2.04
C GLY A 145 -13.63 14.25 -1.21
N LYS A 146 -13.74 13.08 -1.87
CA LYS A 146 -13.86 11.79 -1.19
C LYS A 146 -12.56 11.41 -0.49
N ALA A 147 -11.43 11.53 -1.16
CA ALA A 147 -10.11 11.22 -0.59
C ALA A 147 -9.82 12.07 0.65
N TYR A 148 -10.18 13.35 0.64
CA TYR A 148 -10.05 14.24 1.79
C TYR A 148 -10.90 13.75 2.98
N LYS A 149 -12.17 13.40 2.74
CA LYS A 149 -13.09 12.91 3.79
C LYS A 149 -12.62 11.59 4.39
N ASP A 150 -12.11 10.70 3.55
CA ASP A 150 -11.69 9.35 3.93
C ASP A 150 -10.23 9.35 4.46
N ALA A 151 -9.55 10.50 4.52
CA ALA A 151 -8.11 10.63 4.81
C ALA A 151 -7.29 9.64 3.97
N SER A 152 -7.59 9.52 2.68
CA SER A 152 -6.99 8.55 1.77
C SER A 152 -6.17 9.24 0.67
N ASN A 153 -5.39 8.44 -0.05
CA ASN A 153 -4.49 8.88 -1.09
C ASN A 153 -5.09 8.63 -2.48
N ILE A 154 -4.65 9.38 -3.48
CA ILE A 154 -4.98 9.15 -4.89
C ILE A 154 -3.72 8.67 -5.60
N ALA A 155 -3.71 7.41 -6.04
CA ALA A 155 -2.58 6.85 -6.76
C ALA A 155 -2.57 7.29 -8.22
N ILE A 156 -1.41 7.69 -8.71
CA ILE A 156 -1.12 7.99 -10.10
C ILE A 156 -0.37 6.80 -10.67
N VAL A 157 -1.01 6.12 -11.62
CA VAL A 157 -0.54 4.84 -12.16
C VAL A 157 -0.30 4.99 -13.65
N LEU A 158 0.88 4.62 -14.11
CA LEU A 158 1.26 4.54 -15.52
C LEU A 158 1.85 3.14 -15.77
N ASP A 159 1.40 2.47 -16.80
CA ASP A 159 1.87 1.13 -17.18
C ASP A 159 1.90 0.15 -15.99
N ASP A 160 0.83 0.17 -15.19
CA ASP A 160 0.65 -0.66 -14.00
C ASP A 160 1.60 -0.37 -12.82
N ILE A 161 2.42 0.68 -12.91
CA ILE A 161 3.35 1.13 -11.87
C ILE A 161 2.78 2.38 -11.17
N VAL A 162 2.83 2.40 -9.85
CA VAL A 162 2.45 3.57 -9.05
C VAL A 162 3.63 4.55 -9.01
N TYR A 163 3.48 5.70 -9.64
CA TYR A 163 4.49 6.75 -9.66
C TYR A 163 4.42 7.66 -8.43
N SER A 164 3.20 7.90 -7.95
CA SER A 164 2.95 8.72 -6.78
C SER A 164 1.58 8.38 -6.18
N ALA A 165 1.41 8.61 -4.90
CA ALA A 165 0.13 8.44 -4.22
C ALA A 165 -0.08 9.55 -3.16
N PRO A 166 -0.20 10.83 -3.60
CA PRO A 166 -0.37 11.95 -2.68
C PRO A 166 -1.69 11.89 -1.92
N GLY A 167 -1.67 12.37 -0.69
CA GLY A 167 -2.86 12.68 0.09
C GLY A 167 -3.50 13.99 -0.38
N VAL A 168 -4.78 14.17 -0.08
CA VAL A 168 -5.51 15.41 -0.34
C VAL A 168 -5.68 16.17 0.97
N SER A 169 -5.03 17.33 1.11
CA SER A 169 -5.00 18.13 2.34
C SER A 169 -6.01 19.27 2.37
N SER A 170 -6.53 19.72 1.21
CA SER A 170 -7.31 20.95 1.06
C SER A 170 -8.78 20.74 0.66
N GLY A 171 -9.29 19.52 0.73
CA GLY A 171 -10.67 19.21 0.33
C GLY A 171 -10.81 18.94 -1.18
N ALA A 172 -12.03 19.12 -1.71
CA ALA A 172 -12.30 18.92 -3.12
C ALA A 172 -11.56 19.95 -3.99
N ILE A 173 -10.83 19.49 -5.00
CA ILE A 173 -10.08 20.34 -5.93
C ILE A 173 -10.96 20.56 -7.16
N SER A 174 -11.53 21.74 -7.29
CA SER A 174 -12.38 22.14 -8.42
C SER A 174 -11.60 22.86 -9.52
N GLY A 175 -12.24 23.05 -10.68
CA GLY A 175 -11.67 23.84 -11.80
C GLY A 175 -10.73 23.07 -12.71
N GLY A 176 -10.47 21.78 -12.43
CA GLY A 176 -9.69 20.90 -13.31
C GLY A 176 -8.19 21.16 -13.39
N ARG A 177 -7.68 22.13 -12.63
CA ARG A 177 -6.23 22.34 -12.47
C ARG A 177 -5.78 21.68 -11.17
N SER A 178 -4.69 20.93 -11.24
CA SER A 178 -4.10 20.28 -10.07
C SER A 178 -2.59 20.25 -10.19
N GLU A 179 -1.93 20.31 -9.05
CA GLU A 179 -0.49 20.09 -8.93
C GLU A 179 -0.26 18.78 -8.19
N ILE A 180 0.56 17.94 -8.77
CA ILE A 180 0.96 16.66 -8.19
C ILE A 180 2.38 16.85 -7.69
N THR A 181 2.55 16.69 -6.37
CA THR A 181 3.84 16.67 -5.72
C THR A 181 4.20 15.21 -5.38
N GLY A 182 5.49 14.91 -5.41
CA GLY A 182 6.00 13.58 -5.09
C GLY A 182 7.51 13.51 -5.25
N ASN A 183 8.08 12.33 -5.03
CA ASN A 183 9.51 12.08 -5.27
C ASN A 183 9.77 11.92 -6.79
N PHE A 184 9.51 12.95 -7.56
CA PHE A 184 9.83 12.98 -8.98
C PHE A 184 11.27 13.45 -9.18
N THR A 185 11.99 12.78 -10.07
CA THR A 185 13.19 13.37 -10.67
C THR A 185 12.79 14.34 -11.77
N LEU A 186 13.70 15.26 -12.14
CA LEU A 186 13.46 16.21 -13.23
C LEU A 186 13.03 15.52 -14.54
N ASN A 187 13.57 14.32 -14.81
CA ASN A 187 13.26 13.58 -16.04
C ASN A 187 11.89 12.85 -15.98
N GLU A 188 11.33 12.64 -14.81
CA GLU A 188 10.03 11.97 -14.63
C GLU A 188 8.86 12.95 -14.62
N ALA A 189 9.14 14.25 -14.45
CA ALA A 189 8.14 15.30 -14.47
C ALA A 189 7.92 15.90 -15.89
N VAL A 190 8.61 15.38 -16.91
CA VAL A 190 8.50 15.83 -18.32
C VAL A 190 7.42 15.11 -19.10
#